data_17bfe53e4fd301cf9c0fc3fc7e1d9356
#
_entry.id   17bfe53e4fd301cf9c0fc3fc7e1d9356
#
_cell.length_a   1.000
_cell.length_b   1.000
_cell.length_c   1.000
_cell.angle_alpha   90.00
_cell.angle_beta   90.00
_cell.angle_gamma   90.00
#
_symmetry.space_group_name_H-M   'P 1'
#
loop_
_entity.id
_entity.type
_entity.pdbx_description
1 polymer ?
#
loop_
_entity_poly.entity_id
_entity_poly.type
_entity_poly.pdbx_seq_one_letter_code
_entity_poly.pdbx_strand_id
1 'polypeptide(L)'
;MIDQARQAAALTAIEAALGAGAVDRSPAVLARYATPLAIPAGVVLPANEAQLAVALSAAKGAGGILQPVCNGAHGLEKTGLDKVIVLDLQRMNRILEVNEDLAYCLVEPGVTFRELDAYIKSKNFKLWVDFPGNPDESVAASFVERSAGYTPYSDHSLMQCGLEVMLADGRLVRTGMGAMPKSTCWQLFKFGYGPWVDGLFTQSDFAVPTKVGTWLMPEPPAFKTFMVTVESEDGLAPLLDVLGPLKLNMVVANGVAVGNALHEAALLGKKRSDYAGQGPMAASAVEAAGKALGLGYWNLYGSLYGLPDNVSILWDLVNGAFGSVPGAKVIADGRGVDPRLWSWRMGTMTGAVASPPAAIAQWSGNQALTVNPVSPVDGEDAMRLYELSRDTCAEHGFDMVSEAVAIWRSANHRQFLPSTGSDKSSAARTRACAEALIGAQAEAGFGQVFTEPGLRATVDKTFASGGLSTLHTRVKKALDPTALFASA
;
A
#
# COMPACT_ATOMS: atom_id res chain seq x y z
N MET A 1 16.20 -18.43 -14.27
CA MET A 1 17.25 -17.86 -13.40
C MET A 1 17.90 -16.68 -14.11
N ILE A 2 18.08 -15.57 -13.40
CA ILE A 2 18.76 -14.38 -13.92
C ILE A 2 20.26 -14.68 -14.05
N ASP A 3 20.85 -14.38 -15.21
CA ASP A 3 22.27 -14.63 -15.50
C ASP A 3 23.13 -13.58 -14.77
N GLN A 4 23.87 -14.02 -13.76
CA GLN A 4 24.70 -13.16 -12.92
C GLN A 4 25.81 -12.43 -13.72
N ALA A 5 26.38 -13.08 -14.76
CA ALA A 5 27.43 -12.47 -15.56
C ALA A 5 26.86 -11.30 -16.39
N ARG A 6 25.67 -11.45 -16.96
CA ARG A 6 24.98 -10.36 -17.66
C ARG A 6 24.64 -9.20 -16.73
N GLN A 7 24.19 -9.49 -15.49
CA GLN A 7 23.89 -8.41 -14.52
C GLN A 7 25.17 -7.66 -14.15
N ALA A 8 26.29 -8.35 -13.92
CA ALA A 8 27.56 -7.71 -13.64
C ALA A 8 28.03 -6.82 -14.81
N ALA A 9 27.90 -7.31 -16.06
CA ALA A 9 28.22 -6.53 -17.26
C ALA A 9 27.32 -5.29 -17.40
N ALA A 10 26.03 -5.42 -17.13
CA ALA A 10 25.08 -4.32 -17.17
C ALA A 10 25.41 -3.23 -16.11
N LEU A 11 25.69 -3.64 -14.87
CA LEU A 11 26.14 -2.70 -13.84
C LEU A 11 27.42 -1.96 -14.21
N THR A 12 28.39 -2.66 -14.82
CA THR A 12 29.63 -2.04 -15.30
C THR A 12 29.36 -1.05 -16.44
N ALA A 13 28.48 -1.40 -17.38
CA ALA A 13 28.11 -0.50 -18.48
C ALA A 13 27.39 0.77 -17.96
N ILE A 14 26.50 0.63 -16.98
CA ILE A 14 25.81 1.76 -16.35
C ILE A 14 26.81 2.66 -15.62
N GLU A 15 27.74 2.08 -14.87
CA GLU A 15 28.76 2.83 -14.13
C GLU A 15 29.73 3.59 -15.08
N ALA A 16 30.09 2.97 -16.19
CA ALA A 16 30.91 3.62 -17.24
C ALA A 16 30.15 4.81 -17.88
N ALA A 17 28.84 4.69 -18.06
CA ALA A 17 28.03 5.73 -18.71
C ALA A 17 27.63 6.89 -17.77
N LEU A 18 27.40 6.62 -16.48
CA LEU A 18 26.93 7.62 -15.51
C LEU A 18 27.98 8.07 -14.51
N GLY A 19 29.13 7.39 -14.44
CA GLY A 19 30.21 7.67 -13.50
C GLY A 19 30.10 6.92 -12.18
N ALA A 20 31.18 6.96 -11.39
CA ALA A 20 31.26 6.36 -10.06
C ALA A 20 30.21 7.01 -9.13
N GLY A 21 29.48 6.19 -8.38
CA GLY A 21 28.41 6.62 -7.47
C GLY A 21 26.99 6.56 -8.05
N ALA A 22 26.83 6.24 -9.34
CA ALA A 22 25.53 5.91 -9.92
C ALA A 22 25.11 4.45 -9.64
N VAL A 23 26.09 3.60 -9.29
CA VAL A 23 25.90 2.18 -8.97
C VAL A 23 26.46 1.89 -7.58
N ASP A 24 25.68 1.23 -6.74
CA ASP A 24 26.13 0.77 -5.43
C ASP A 24 26.00 -0.76 -5.32
N ARG A 25 27.09 -1.41 -4.93
CA ARG A 25 27.18 -2.86 -4.71
C ARG A 25 27.58 -3.19 -3.29
N SER A 26 27.59 -2.19 -2.38
CA SER A 26 27.98 -2.40 -1.00
C SER A 26 26.99 -3.31 -0.27
N PRO A 27 27.47 -4.23 0.58
CA PRO A 27 26.60 -5.12 1.34
C PRO A 27 25.53 -4.38 2.17
N ALA A 28 25.87 -3.21 2.69
CA ALA A 28 24.96 -2.39 3.48
C ALA A 28 23.79 -1.85 2.65
N VAL A 29 24.03 -1.46 1.41
CA VAL A 29 22.98 -0.99 0.51
C VAL A 29 22.17 -2.18 -0.02
N LEU A 30 22.82 -3.25 -0.47
CA LEU A 30 22.11 -4.43 -0.96
C LEU A 30 21.17 -5.03 0.11
N ALA A 31 21.55 -5.01 1.38
CA ALA A 31 20.73 -5.51 2.49
C ALA A 31 19.40 -4.77 2.65
N ARG A 32 19.30 -3.52 2.20
CA ARG A 32 18.05 -2.74 2.25
C ARG A 32 16.96 -3.35 1.37
N TYR A 33 17.33 -3.91 0.23
CA TYR A 33 16.42 -4.49 -0.78
C TYR A 33 16.33 -6.00 -0.68
N ALA A 34 17.25 -6.63 0.05
CA ALA A 34 17.32 -8.07 0.15
C ALA A 34 16.19 -8.67 1.00
N THR A 35 15.78 -9.86 0.61
CA THR A 35 15.02 -10.80 1.45
C THR A 35 15.89 -12.03 1.71
N PRO A 36 15.53 -12.91 2.65
CA PRO A 36 16.25 -14.18 2.83
C PRO A 36 16.25 -15.07 1.56
N LEU A 37 15.33 -14.83 0.63
CA LEU A 37 15.14 -15.61 -0.60
C LEU A 37 15.70 -14.93 -1.85
N ALA A 38 15.98 -13.63 -1.80
CA ALA A 38 16.42 -12.85 -2.96
C ALA A 38 17.39 -11.74 -2.55
N ILE A 39 18.56 -11.67 -3.22
CA ILE A 39 19.57 -10.63 -3.01
C ILE A 39 19.83 -9.95 -4.35
N PRO A 40 19.73 -8.61 -4.47
CA PRO A 40 20.01 -7.92 -5.72
C PRO A 40 21.49 -8.01 -6.12
N ALA A 41 21.75 -7.91 -7.43
CA ALA A 41 23.12 -7.86 -7.98
C ALA A 41 23.79 -6.51 -7.75
N GLY A 42 23.00 -5.45 -7.64
CA GLY A 42 23.45 -4.07 -7.44
C GLY A 42 22.26 -3.12 -7.44
N VAL A 43 22.52 -1.88 -7.07
CA VAL A 43 21.52 -0.79 -7.03
C VAL A 43 21.99 0.34 -7.93
N VAL A 44 21.11 0.83 -8.79
CA VAL A 44 21.34 1.97 -9.69
C VAL A 44 20.49 3.13 -9.22
N LEU A 45 21.09 4.33 -9.09
CA LEU A 45 20.51 5.50 -8.42
C LEU A 45 20.52 6.72 -9.36
N PRO A 46 19.66 6.78 -10.40
CA PRO A 46 19.57 7.96 -11.26
C PRO A 46 19.00 9.15 -10.48
N ALA A 47 19.52 10.35 -10.74
CA ALA A 47 19.08 11.57 -10.08
C ALA A 47 18.09 12.40 -10.91
N ASN A 48 17.85 12.02 -12.17
CA ASN A 48 16.94 12.70 -13.08
C ASN A 48 16.63 11.83 -14.30
N GLU A 49 15.69 12.29 -15.14
CA GLU A 49 15.24 11.60 -16.35
C GLU A 49 16.38 11.32 -17.34
N ALA A 50 17.33 12.24 -17.49
CA ALA A 50 18.46 12.04 -18.41
C ALA A 50 19.36 10.88 -17.95
N GLN A 51 19.68 10.82 -16.66
CA GLN A 51 20.45 9.70 -16.08
C GLN A 51 19.65 8.39 -16.13
N LEU A 52 18.34 8.46 -15.91
CA LEU A 52 17.46 7.29 -16.04
C LEU A 52 17.51 6.73 -17.46
N ALA A 53 17.35 7.57 -18.49
CA ALA A 53 17.42 7.13 -19.89
C ALA A 53 18.77 6.49 -20.24
N VAL A 54 19.88 7.07 -19.75
CA VAL A 54 21.23 6.50 -19.92
C VAL A 54 21.36 5.14 -19.22
N ALA A 55 20.85 5.01 -17.99
CA ALA A 55 20.87 3.75 -17.25
C ALA A 55 20.09 2.64 -17.98
N LEU A 56 18.88 2.96 -18.48
CA LEU A 56 18.05 2.01 -19.24
C LEU A 56 18.77 1.57 -20.52
N SER A 57 19.35 2.52 -21.27
CA SER A 57 20.08 2.22 -22.51
C SER A 57 21.29 1.31 -22.26
N ALA A 58 22.10 1.62 -21.24
CA ALA A 58 23.28 0.83 -20.89
C ALA A 58 22.92 -0.58 -20.40
N ALA A 59 21.90 -0.70 -19.54
CA ALA A 59 21.40 -1.98 -19.07
C ALA A 59 20.88 -2.83 -20.23
N LYS A 60 20.06 -2.25 -21.10
CA LYS A 60 19.49 -2.92 -22.28
C LYS A 60 20.60 -3.43 -23.22
N GLY A 61 21.63 -2.61 -23.50
CA GLY A 61 22.76 -2.99 -24.36
C GLY A 61 23.56 -4.18 -23.84
N ALA A 62 23.62 -4.35 -22.51
CA ALA A 62 24.31 -5.45 -21.85
C ALA A 62 23.40 -6.64 -21.49
N GLY A 63 22.11 -6.59 -21.82
CA GLY A 63 21.12 -7.63 -21.46
C GLY A 63 20.81 -7.71 -19.96
N GLY A 64 20.90 -6.58 -19.26
CA GLY A 64 20.54 -6.45 -17.85
C GLY A 64 19.04 -6.53 -17.63
N ILE A 65 18.64 -6.91 -16.42
CA ILE A 65 17.23 -6.94 -15.97
C ILE A 65 17.13 -6.01 -14.75
N LEU A 66 16.24 -5.03 -14.83
CA LEU A 66 16.02 -4.00 -13.82
C LEU A 66 14.69 -4.22 -13.09
N GLN A 67 14.69 -4.03 -11.78
CA GLN A 67 13.48 -3.90 -10.98
C GLN A 67 13.38 -2.44 -10.51
N PRO A 68 12.47 -1.63 -11.08
CA PRO A 68 12.24 -0.28 -10.60
C PRO A 68 11.65 -0.29 -9.19
N VAL A 69 12.13 0.63 -8.35
CA VAL A 69 11.54 0.98 -7.05
C VAL A 69 11.51 2.49 -6.92
N CYS A 70 10.45 3.05 -6.34
CA CYS A 70 10.29 4.50 -6.27
C CYS A 70 11.17 5.13 -5.19
N ASN A 71 11.22 4.55 -4.01
CA ASN A 71 12.06 5.00 -2.91
C ASN A 71 12.41 3.85 -1.96
N GLY A 72 13.54 3.20 -2.18
CA GLY A 72 14.06 2.16 -1.31
C GLY A 72 14.94 2.66 -0.15
N ALA A 73 15.03 3.99 0.06
CA ALA A 73 15.89 4.59 1.08
C ALA A 73 15.58 4.06 2.49
N HIS A 74 14.32 3.80 2.76
CA HIS A 74 13.84 3.32 4.07
C HIS A 74 13.71 1.79 4.15
N GLY A 75 14.11 1.05 3.10
CA GLY A 75 14.07 -0.41 3.07
C GLY A 75 12.66 -1.00 3.03
N LEU A 76 11.68 -0.23 2.58
CA LEU A 76 10.28 -0.65 2.44
C LEU A 76 10.06 -1.51 1.20
N GLU A 77 10.75 -1.16 0.12
CA GLU A 77 10.68 -1.85 -1.16
C GLU A 77 11.76 -2.95 -1.24
N LYS A 78 11.35 -4.19 -1.39
CA LYS A 78 12.24 -5.35 -1.43
C LYS A 78 12.29 -5.96 -2.83
N THR A 79 13.41 -6.61 -3.15
CA THR A 79 13.49 -7.35 -4.40
C THR A 79 12.70 -8.66 -4.34
N GLY A 80 11.92 -8.92 -5.39
CA GLY A 80 11.21 -10.20 -5.55
C GLY A 80 12.03 -11.28 -6.25
N LEU A 81 13.10 -10.88 -6.95
CA LEU A 81 13.92 -11.76 -7.77
C LEU A 81 15.38 -11.74 -7.32
N ASP A 82 15.96 -12.93 -7.17
CA ASP A 82 17.39 -13.05 -6.86
C ASP A 82 18.24 -12.56 -8.04
N LYS A 83 19.33 -11.83 -7.71
CA LYS A 83 20.28 -11.28 -8.69
C LYS A 83 19.69 -10.27 -9.69
N VAL A 84 18.55 -9.68 -9.45
CA VAL A 84 18.05 -8.55 -10.25
C VAL A 84 18.87 -7.28 -9.94
N ILE A 85 18.93 -6.33 -10.88
CA ILE A 85 19.44 -4.99 -10.60
C ILE A 85 18.27 -4.13 -10.10
N VAL A 86 18.39 -3.57 -8.91
CA VAL A 86 17.42 -2.59 -8.41
C VAL A 86 17.69 -1.24 -9.06
N LEU A 87 16.66 -0.66 -9.65
CA LEU A 87 16.67 0.71 -10.19
C LEU A 87 15.91 1.60 -9.21
N ASP A 88 16.61 2.25 -8.30
CA ASP A 88 16.00 3.04 -7.23
C ASP A 88 15.96 4.53 -7.60
N LEU A 89 14.75 5.06 -7.63
CA LEU A 89 14.44 6.43 -8.02
C LEU A 89 14.49 7.42 -6.84
N GLN A 90 14.96 7.03 -5.67
CA GLN A 90 14.98 7.86 -4.46
C GLN A 90 15.67 9.24 -4.64
N ARG A 91 16.59 9.36 -5.59
CA ARG A 91 17.28 10.64 -5.91
C ARG A 91 16.45 11.55 -6.80
N MET A 92 15.39 11.05 -7.42
CA MET A 92 14.37 11.83 -8.13
C MET A 92 13.28 12.22 -7.12
N ASN A 93 13.57 13.21 -6.26
CA ASN A 93 12.75 13.53 -5.07
C ASN A 93 12.30 14.99 -5.02
N ARG A 94 12.07 15.61 -6.16
CA ARG A 94 11.56 16.97 -6.21
C ARG A 94 10.03 17.00 -6.11
N ILE A 95 9.52 17.89 -5.25
CA ILE A 95 8.13 18.34 -5.30
C ILE A 95 8.07 19.42 -6.37
N LEU A 96 7.48 19.10 -7.51
CA LEU A 96 7.52 19.95 -8.71
C LEU A 96 6.47 21.06 -8.63
N GLU A 97 5.29 20.75 -8.11
CA GLU A 97 4.19 21.69 -7.96
C GLU A 97 3.26 21.26 -6.82
N VAL A 98 2.77 22.23 -6.06
CA VAL A 98 1.60 22.08 -5.19
C VAL A 98 0.73 23.30 -5.42
N ASN A 99 -0.51 23.08 -5.82
CA ASN A 99 -1.51 24.12 -6.06
C ASN A 99 -2.57 24.06 -4.97
N GLU A 100 -2.64 25.11 -4.15
CA GLU A 100 -3.60 25.15 -3.03
C GLU A 100 -5.03 25.37 -3.51
N ASP A 101 -5.23 26.27 -4.49
CA ASP A 101 -6.57 26.64 -4.97
C ASP A 101 -7.29 25.48 -5.67
N LEU A 102 -6.52 24.64 -6.37
CA LEU A 102 -7.02 23.49 -7.15
C LEU A 102 -6.72 22.15 -6.47
N ALA A 103 -6.12 22.18 -5.27
CA ALA A 103 -5.87 21.06 -4.39
C ALA A 103 -5.22 19.84 -5.07
N TYR A 104 -4.07 20.06 -5.72
CA TYR A 104 -3.26 18.98 -6.31
C TYR A 104 -1.76 19.18 -6.07
N CYS A 105 -1.00 18.11 -6.26
CA CYS A 105 0.45 18.19 -6.38
C CYS A 105 0.96 17.39 -7.57
N LEU A 106 2.20 17.68 -7.99
CA LEU A 106 3.00 16.92 -8.95
C LEU A 106 4.36 16.63 -8.31
N VAL A 107 4.71 15.36 -8.20
CA VAL A 107 5.93 14.91 -7.52
C VAL A 107 6.75 13.95 -8.36
N GLU A 108 8.04 13.89 -8.10
CA GLU A 108 8.94 12.82 -8.58
C GLU A 108 8.83 11.57 -7.68
N PRO A 109 9.21 10.38 -8.19
CA PRO A 109 8.95 9.10 -7.52
C PRO A 109 9.66 8.93 -6.16
N GLY A 110 10.76 9.64 -5.90
CA GLY A 110 11.49 9.56 -4.63
C GLY A 110 10.86 10.34 -3.48
N VAL A 111 9.84 11.18 -3.73
CA VAL A 111 9.19 12.00 -2.69
C VAL A 111 8.38 11.13 -1.73
N THR A 112 8.61 11.29 -0.44
CA THR A 112 7.84 10.61 0.62
C THR A 112 6.61 11.43 1.06
N PHE A 113 5.63 10.77 1.69
CA PHE A 113 4.49 11.46 2.31
C PHE A 113 4.94 12.44 3.38
N ARG A 114 5.97 12.11 4.16
CA ARG A 114 6.57 13.00 5.16
C ARG A 114 7.12 14.28 4.55
N GLU A 115 7.84 14.17 3.44
CA GLU A 115 8.42 15.33 2.74
C GLU A 115 7.34 16.21 2.13
N LEU A 116 6.32 15.61 1.52
CA LEU A 116 5.17 16.34 0.95
C LEU A 116 4.37 17.08 2.04
N ASP A 117 4.06 16.41 3.15
CA ASP A 117 3.37 17.02 4.30
C ASP A 117 4.18 18.18 4.90
N ALA A 118 5.49 17.97 5.09
CA ALA A 118 6.38 19.03 5.60
C ALA A 118 6.43 20.23 4.64
N TYR A 119 6.44 19.99 3.33
CA TYR A 119 6.40 21.06 2.32
C TYR A 119 5.07 21.85 2.40
N ILE A 120 3.93 21.17 2.43
CA ILE A 120 2.59 21.78 2.52
C ILE A 120 2.50 22.66 3.79
N LYS A 121 2.92 22.12 4.92
CA LYS A 121 2.95 22.87 6.22
C LYS A 121 3.91 24.05 6.18
N SER A 122 5.08 23.94 5.54
CA SER A 122 6.03 25.04 5.41
C SER A 122 5.50 26.22 4.61
N LYS A 123 4.53 25.97 3.72
CA LYS A 123 3.83 26.98 2.92
C LYS A 123 2.54 27.50 3.58
N ASN A 124 2.14 26.92 4.70
CA ASN A 124 0.86 27.17 5.40
C ASN A 124 -0.36 26.88 4.52
N PHE A 125 -0.25 25.97 3.55
CA PHE A 125 -1.38 25.55 2.71
C PHE A 125 -2.41 24.79 3.53
N LYS A 126 -3.69 25.03 3.24
CA LYS A 126 -4.86 24.40 3.88
C LYS A 126 -5.24 23.11 3.14
N LEU A 127 -4.26 22.21 3.04
CA LEU A 127 -4.38 20.93 2.35
C LEU A 127 -3.93 19.80 3.26
N TRP A 128 -4.63 18.68 3.18
CA TRP A 128 -4.28 17.42 3.80
C TRP A 128 -3.74 16.43 2.78
N VAL A 129 -2.76 15.65 3.20
CA VAL A 129 -2.22 14.53 2.42
C VAL A 129 -2.86 13.25 2.93
N ASP A 130 -3.49 12.48 2.03
CA ASP A 130 -3.89 11.12 2.35
C ASP A 130 -2.68 10.18 2.23
N PHE A 131 -2.44 9.32 3.23
CA PHE A 131 -1.32 8.41 3.22
C PHE A 131 -1.71 7.02 3.78
N PRO A 132 -1.03 5.93 3.35
CA PRO A 132 -1.46 4.57 3.68
C PRO A 132 -1.01 4.07 5.07
N GLY A 133 -0.56 4.97 5.94
CA GLY A 133 -0.16 4.68 7.33
C GLY A 133 1.34 4.70 7.57
N ASN A 134 2.19 4.63 6.54
CA ASN A 134 3.64 4.80 6.65
C ASN A 134 4.08 6.12 6.00
N PRO A 135 4.55 7.10 6.78
CA PRO A 135 4.93 8.40 6.25
C PRO A 135 6.19 8.40 5.38
N ASP A 136 7.02 7.39 5.50
CA ASP A 136 8.28 7.27 4.77
C ASP A 136 8.14 6.51 3.45
N GLU A 137 6.92 6.08 3.11
CA GLU A 137 6.59 5.50 1.82
C GLU A 137 6.57 6.57 0.73
N SER A 138 6.93 6.17 -0.51
CA SER A 138 6.85 7.06 -1.67
C SER A 138 5.41 7.39 -2.03
N VAL A 139 5.13 8.69 -2.23
CA VAL A 139 3.85 9.16 -2.77
C VAL A 139 3.55 8.49 -4.11
N ALA A 140 4.51 8.51 -5.04
CA ALA A 140 4.34 7.93 -6.37
C ALA A 140 4.08 6.41 -6.30
N ALA A 141 4.85 5.66 -5.49
CA ALA A 141 4.64 4.22 -5.31
C ALA A 141 3.22 3.94 -4.83
N SER A 142 2.75 4.64 -3.80
CA SER A 142 1.42 4.44 -3.23
C SER A 142 0.30 4.62 -4.27
N PHE A 143 0.41 5.59 -5.17
CA PHE A 143 -0.60 5.85 -6.19
C PHE A 143 -0.52 4.87 -7.38
N VAL A 144 0.69 4.51 -7.84
CA VAL A 144 0.82 3.53 -8.93
C VAL A 144 0.57 2.10 -8.47
N GLU A 145 0.75 1.78 -7.20
CA GLU A 145 0.45 0.47 -6.60
C GLU A 145 -0.97 0.37 -6.03
N ARG A 146 -1.80 1.40 -6.20
CA ARG A 146 -3.21 1.44 -5.78
C ARG A 146 -3.40 1.22 -4.28
N SER A 147 -2.55 1.83 -3.47
CA SER A 147 -2.69 1.79 -2.00
C SER A 147 -3.97 2.49 -1.54
N ALA A 148 -4.35 2.23 -0.31
CA ALA A 148 -5.49 2.86 0.35
C ALA A 148 -5.05 3.66 1.56
N GLY A 149 -5.58 4.87 1.69
CA GLY A 149 -5.43 5.70 2.88
C GLY A 149 -6.69 5.77 3.73
N TYR A 150 -6.83 6.83 4.53
CA TYR A 150 -7.85 6.89 5.57
C TYR A 150 -8.73 8.15 5.54
N THR A 151 -8.46 9.11 4.68
CA THR A 151 -9.33 10.29 4.48
C THR A 151 -10.40 10.00 3.42
N PRO A 152 -11.31 10.93 3.08
CA PRO A 152 -12.18 10.81 1.91
C PRO A 152 -11.46 10.60 0.58
N TYR A 153 -10.14 10.89 0.51
CA TYR A 153 -9.29 10.69 -0.66
C TYR A 153 -8.54 9.35 -0.64
N SER A 154 -9.04 8.41 0.14
CA SER A 154 -8.43 7.11 0.44
C SER A 154 -8.20 6.18 -0.75
N ASP A 155 -8.91 6.34 -1.88
CA ASP A 155 -8.64 5.61 -3.10
C ASP A 155 -7.53 6.30 -3.90
N HIS A 156 -6.29 5.92 -3.66
CA HIS A 156 -5.14 6.54 -4.31
C HIS A 156 -5.18 6.39 -5.84
N SER A 157 -5.68 5.27 -6.35
CA SER A 157 -5.85 5.06 -7.79
C SER A 157 -6.86 6.06 -8.40
N LEU A 158 -7.94 6.35 -7.67
CA LEU A 158 -8.93 7.34 -8.10
C LEU A 158 -8.39 8.76 -8.00
N MET A 159 -7.59 9.07 -6.99
CA MET A 159 -7.01 10.40 -6.76
C MET A 159 -5.79 10.69 -7.64
N GLN A 160 -5.17 9.69 -8.26
CA GLN A 160 -4.07 9.90 -9.19
C GLN A 160 -4.57 10.65 -10.43
N CYS A 161 -3.90 11.74 -10.80
CA CYS A 161 -4.23 12.55 -11.98
C CYS A 161 -2.97 13.14 -12.60
N GLY A 162 -2.61 12.66 -13.78
CA GLY A 162 -1.37 12.98 -14.48
C GLY A 162 -0.24 12.03 -14.12
N LEU A 163 0.24 11.31 -15.13
CA LEU A 163 1.34 10.37 -15.01
C LEU A 163 2.34 10.63 -16.14
N GLU A 164 3.62 10.65 -15.82
CA GLU A 164 4.70 10.60 -16.79
C GLU A 164 5.54 9.36 -16.51
N VAL A 165 5.81 8.59 -17.55
CA VAL A 165 6.60 7.36 -17.47
C VAL A 165 7.70 7.34 -18.53
N MET A 166 8.79 6.64 -18.23
CA MET A 166 9.85 6.33 -19.18
C MET A 166 9.73 4.88 -19.65
N LEU A 167 9.57 4.67 -20.93
CA LEU A 167 9.52 3.35 -21.57
C LEU A 167 10.91 2.69 -21.61
N ALA A 168 10.96 1.40 -21.87
CA ALA A 168 12.22 0.63 -21.98
C ALA A 168 13.17 1.11 -23.11
N ASP A 169 12.69 1.92 -24.03
CA ASP A 169 13.50 2.55 -25.09
C ASP A 169 13.97 3.97 -24.74
N GLY A 170 13.70 4.44 -23.53
CA GLY A 170 14.10 5.76 -23.03
C GLY A 170 13.15 6.91 -23.39
N ARG A 171 12.04 6.64 -24.10
CA ARG A 171 11.05 7.67 -24.43
C ARG A 171 10.19 8.00 -23.22
N LEU A 172 9.98 9.30 -22.99
CA LEU A 172 9.00 9.81 -22.01
C LEU A 172 7.61 9.86 -22.62
N VAL A 173 6.63 9.40 -21.86
CA VAL A 173 5.20 9.43 -22.20
C VAL A 173 4.45 10.11 -21.07
N ARG A 174 3.75 11.19 -21.40
CA ARG A 174 2.77 11.83 -20.50
C ARG A 174 1.37 11.35 -20.86
N THR A 175 0.65 10.92 -19.84
CA THR A 175 -0.73 10.45 -20.01
C THR A 175 -1.73 11.59 -19.89
N GLY A 176 -2.98 11.29 -20.24
CA GLY A 176 -4.09 12.22 -20.11
C GLY A 176 -3.88 13.52 -20.86
N MET A 177 -4.29 14.63 -20.25
CA MET A 177 -4.12 15.97 -20.82
C MET A 177 -2.66 16.40 -20.93
N GLY A 178 -1.73 15.76 -20.22
CA GLY A 178 -0.28 16.05 -20.30
C GLY A 178 0.35 15.69 -21.64
N ALA A 179 -0.32 14.87 -22.47
CA ALA A 179 0.12 14.59 -23.83
C ALA A 179 -0.05 15.79 -24.77
N MET A 180 -0.90 16.75 -24.42
CA MET A 180 -1.10 17.96 -25.21
C MET A 180 -0.08 19.04 -24.77
N PRO A 181 0.71 19.60 -25.69
CA PRO A 181 1.61 20.71 -25.39
C PRO A 181 0.85 21.89 -24.76
N LYS A 182 1.41 22.46 -23.69
CA LYS A 182 0.84 23.62 -22.97
C LYS A 182 -0.53 23.36 -22.32
N SER A 183 -0.87 22.11 -22.03
CA SER A 183 -2.09 21.80 -21.26
C SER A 183 -2.02 22.45 -19.87
N THR A 184 -3.10 23.08 -19.47
CA THR A 184 -3.29 23.64 -18.11
C THR A 184 -4.09 22.68 -17.21
N CYS A 185 -4.47 21.50 -17.71
CA CYS A 185 -5.37 20.58 -17.05
C CYS A 185 -4.76 19.20 -16.79
N TRP A 186 -3.43 19.08 -16.82
CA TRP A 186 -2.77 17.77 -16.66
C TRP A 186 -3.08 17.11 -15.32
N GLN A 187 -3.09 17.88 -14.23
CA GLN A 187 -3.42 17.40 -12.88
C GLN A 187 -4.90 17.60 -12.50
N LEU A 188 -5.72 18.11 -13.41
CA LEU A 188 -7.13 18.45 -13.13
C LEU A 188 -8.13 17.53 -13.84
N PHE A 189 -7.77 17.04 -15.02
CA PHE A 189 -8.61 16.16 -15.82
C PHE A 189 -7.84 14.89 -16.18
N LYS A 190 -8.25 13.80 -15.57
CA LYS A 190 -7.58 12.49 -15.61
C LYS A 190 -7.47 11.91 -17.03
N PHE A 191 -8.44 12.21 -17.87
CA PHE A 191 -8.56 11.63 -19.20
C PHE A 191 -8.00 12.59 -20.26
N GLY A 192 -7.38 12.04 -21.30
CA GLY A 192 -7.02 12.77 -22.51
C GLY A 192 -8.02 12.47 -23.63
N TYR A 193 -7.58 12.69 -24.86
CA TYR A 193 -8.30 12.21 -26.05
C TYR A 193 -7.90 10.75 -26.32
N GLY A 194 -8.90 9.91 -26.59
CA GLY A 194 -8.69 8.46 -26.81
C GLY A 194 -8.75 7.62 -25.53
N PRO A 195 -8.22 6.39 -25.57
CA PRO A 195 -8.23 5.50 -24.42
C PRO A 195 -7.47 6.06 -23.23
N TRP A 196 -8.00 5.84 -22.02
CA TRP A 196 -7.27 6.13 -20.79
C TRP A 196 -6.20 5.05 -20.55
N VAL A 197 -4.95 5.47 -20.51
CA VAL A 197 -3.80 4.55 -20.50
C VAL A 197 -3.02 4.53 -19.18
N ASP A 198 -3.35 5.37 -18.19
CA ASP A 198 -2.67 5.39 -16.88
C ASP A 198 -2.70 4.00 -16.23
N GLY A 199 -3.85 3.30 -16.36
CA GLY A 199 -4.01 1.95 -15.86
C GLY A 199 -3.06 0.90 -16.44
N LEU A 200 -2.45 1.15 -17.59
CA LEU A 200 -1.40 0.28 -18.15
C LEU A 200 -0.09 0.36 -17.38
N PHE A 201 0.13 1.49 -16.69
CA PHE A 201 1.38 1.78 -15.98
C PHE A 201 1.25 1.64 -14.46
N THR A 202 0.05 1.33 -13.96
CA THR A 202 -0.17 1.02 -12.55
C THR A 202 -0.03 -0.49 -12.32
N GLN A 203 0.66 -0.89 -11.25
CA GLN A 203 0.95 -2.29 -10.91
C GLN A 203 1.50 -3.10 -12.10
N SER A 204 2.38 -2.49 -12.88
CA SER A 204 2.90 -3.11 -14.10
C SER A 204 4.42 -2.97 -14.19
N ASP A 205 5.01 -3.81 -15.04
CA ASP A 205 6.42 -3.81 -15.41
C ASP A 205 6.64 -3.21 -16.82
N PHE A 206 5.73 -2.32 -17.27
CA PHE A 206 5.74 -1.80 -18.64
C PHE A 206 6.59 -0.54 -18.81
N ALA A 207 6.80 0.21 -17.74
CA ALA A 207 7.54 1.48 -17.74
C ALA A 207 8.00 1.85 -16.32
N VAL A 208 8.79 2.92 -16.24
CA VAL A 208 9.26 3.52 -14.98
C VAL A 208 8.56 4.85 -14.76
N PRO A 209 7.84 5.08 -13.65
CA PRO A 209 7.24 6.37 -13.36
C PRO A 209 8.34 7.43 -13.15
N THR A 210 8.14 8.62 -13.72
CA THR A 210 9.05 9.78 -13.57
C THR A 210 8.37 10.97 -12.92
N LYS A 211 7.05 11.10 -13.08
CA LYS A 211 6.22 12.08 -12.37
C LYS A 211 4.84 11.52 -12.11
N VAL A 212 4.31 11.82 -10.94
CA VAL A 212 2.95 11.45 -10.55
C VAL A 212 2.25 12.68 -9.99
N GLY A 213 1.09 12.99 -10.57
CA GLY A 213 0.17 13.97 -10.05
C GLY A 213 -0.90 13.30 -9.18
N THR A 214 -1.30 13.97 -8.11
CA THR A 214 -2.38 13.50 -7.25
C THR A 214 -3.18 14.67 -6.68
N TRP A 215 -4.46 14.42 -6.43
CA TRP A 215 -5.31 15.37 -5.72
C TRP A 215 -5.06 15.30 -4.22
N LEU A 216 -5.06 16.47 -3.61
CA LEU A 216 -4.94 16.68 -2.17
C LEU A 216 -6.31 17.03 -1.60
N MET A 217 -6.55 16.69 -0.35
CA MET A 217 -7.82 17.02 0.30
C MET A 217 -7.77 18.44 0.87
N PRO A 218 -8.67 19.37 0.48
CA PRO A 218 -8.79 20.63 1.20
C PRO A 218 -9.13 20.39 2.67
N GLU A 219 -8.51 21.14 3.57
CA GLU A 219 -8.82 21.08 5.02
C GLU A 219 -10.31 21.40 5.23
N PRO A 220 -11.12 20.49 5.80
CA PRO A 220 -12.53 20.73 5.97
C PRO A 220 -12.81 21.71 7.11
N PRO A 221 -13.90 22.51 7.04
CA PRO A 221 -14.28 23.44 8.10
C PRO A 221 -14.52 22.78 9.46
N ALA A 222 -14.99 21.53 9.45
CA ALA A 222 -15.16 20.72 10.66
C ALA A 222 -15.03 19.24 10.32
N PHE A 223 -14.63 18.47 11.32
CA PHE A 223 -14.60 17.00 11.26
C PHE A 223 -14.87 16.40 12.63
N LYS A 224 -15.27 15.13 12.67
CA LYS A 224 -15.44 14.37 13.90
C LYS A 224 -15.01 12.93 13.68
N THR A 225 -13.95 12.55 14.37
CA THR A 225 -13.42 11.18 14.35
C THR A 225 -14.09 10.33 15.44
N PHE A 226 -14.20 9.04 15.20
CA PHE A 226 -14.77 8.09 16.12
C PHE A 226 -14.18 6.68 15.93
N MET A 227 -14.37 5.87 16.94
CA MET A 227 -14.04 4.45 16.94
C MET A 227 -15.29 3.65 17.36
N VAL A 228 -15.47 2.49 16.75
CA VAL A 228 -16.46 1.51 17.17
C VAL A 228 -15.76 0.20 17.49
N THR A 229 -16.00 -0.35 18.68
CA THR A 229 -15.42 -1.65 19.07
C THR A 229 -16.52 -2.68 19.27
N VAL A 230 -16.27 -3.93 18.87
CA VAL A 230 -17.11 -5.10 19.18
C VAL A 230 -16.24 -6.18 19.81
N GLU A 231 -16.73 -6.82 20.90
CA GLU A 231 -15.88 -7.68 21.72
C GLU A 231 -15.68 -9.08 21.12
N SER A 232 -16.66 -9.60 20.35
CA SER A 232 -16.63 -10.96 19.80
C SER A 232 -16.10 -11.03 18.37
N GLU A 233 -15.59 -12.19 17.99
CA GLU A 233 -15.17 -12.51 16.63
C GLU A 233 -16.30 -12.33 15.63
N ASP A 234 -17.49 -12.83 15.94
CA ASP A 234 -18.71 -12.76 15.10
C ASP A 234 -19.22 -11.32 14.89
N GLY A 235 -18.73 -10.37 15.68
CA GLY A 235 -19.12 -8.97 15.60
C GLY A 235 -18.72 -8.27 14.30
N LEU A 236 -17.85 -8.87 13.46
CA LEU A 236 -17.47 -8.30 12.17
C LEU A 236 -18.67 -8.15 11.23
N ALA A 237 -19.49 -9.21 11.11
CA ALA A 237 -20.62 -9.21 10.18
C ALA A 237 -21.62 -8.07 10.48
N PRO A 238 -22.24 -7.96 11.67
CA PRO A 238 -23.17 -6.88 11.95
C PRO A 238 -22.52 -5.48 11.90
N LEU A 239 -21.23 -5.38 12.17
CA LEU A 239 -20.49 -4.12 12.07
C LEU A 239 -20.41 -3.63 10.61
N LEU A 240 -20.12 -4.52 9.67
CA LEU A 240 -20.03 -4.18 8.25
C LEU A 240 -21.38 -4.05 7.57
N ASP A 241 -22.41 -4.78 8.02
CA ASP A 241 -23.79 -4.60 7.54
C ASP A 241 -24.33 -3.19 7.87
N VAL A 242 -23.88 -2.59 8.96
CA VAL A 242 -24.16 -1.18 9.28
C VAL A 242 -23.26 -0.24 8.47
N LEU A 243 -21.97 -0.56 8.31
CA LEU A 243 -21.04 0.30 7.58
C LEU A 243 -21.39 0.41 6.09
N GLY A 244 -21.74 -0.69 5.43
CA GLY A 244 -22.01 -0.74 3.99
C GLY A 244 -22.98 0.34 3.50
N PRO A 245 -24.22 0.42 4.02
CA PRO A 245 -25.15 1.49 3.68
C PRO A 245 -24.63 2.91 3.97
N LEU A 246 -23.89 3.11 5.06
CA LEU A 246 -23.30 4.41 5.39
C LEU A 246 -22.23 4.82 4.38
N LYS A 247 -21.45 3.87 3.86
CA LYS A 247 -20.49 4.10 2.77
C LYS A 247 -21.19 4.41 1.45
N LEU A 248 -22.18 3.60 1.07
CA LEU A 248 -22.93 3.78 -0.19
C LEU A 248 -23.63 5.14 -0.28
N ASN A 249 -24.13 5.65 0.84
CA ASN A 249 -24.80 6.93 0.93
C ASN A 249 -23.86 8.09 1.27
N MET A 250 -22.54 7.87 1.25
CA MET A 250 -21.53 8.90 1.52
C MET A 250 -21.65 9.54 2.93
N VAL A 251 -22.32 8.90 3.87
CA VAL A 251 -22.44 9.37 5.25
C VAL A 251 -21.08 9.28 5.94
N VAL A 252 -20.38 8.16 5.76
CA VAL A 252 -19.01 7.96 6.20
C VAL A 252 -18.12 7.90 4.96
N ALA A 253 -17.56 9.05 4.59
CA ALA A 253 -16.87 9.22 3.30
C ALA A 253 -15.43 8.72 3.31
N ASN A 254 -14.77 8.67 4.47
CA ASN A 254 -13.35 8.29 4.59
C ASN A 254 -13.08 6.81 4.31
N GLY A 255 -11.82 6.46 4.10
CA GLY A 255 -11.34 5.08 4.17
C GLY A 255 -11.46 4.55 5.60
N VAL A 256 -12.45 3.68 5.84
CA VAL A 256 -12.74 3.19 7.19
C VAL A 256 -11.88 1.96 7.48
N ALA A 257 -10.95 2.12 8.42
CA ALA A 257 -10.14 1.01 8.90
C ALA A 257 -10.93 0.13 9.89
N VAL A 258 -10.80 -1.19 9.73
CA VAL A 258 -11.33 -2.19 10.66
C VAL A 258 -10.20 -3.15 11.00
N GLY A 259 -9.56 -2.95 12.13
CA GLY A 259 -8.45 -3.79 12.61
C GLY A 259 -8.91 -4.82 13.64
N ASN A 260 -8.36 -6.04 13.57
CA ASN A 260 -8.58 -6.99 14.65
C ASN A 260 -7.67 -6.67 15.87
N ALA A 261 -7.97 -7.25 17.02
CA ALA A 261 -7.24 -6.99 18.26
C ALA A 261 -5.73 -7.24 18.15
N LEU A 262 -5.30 -8.24 17.37
CA LEU A 262 -3.89 -8.56 17.20
C LEU A 262 -3.16 -7.51 16.37
N HIS A 263 -3.81 -6.97 15.36
CA HIS A 263 -3.28 -5.86 14.57
C HIS A 263 -3.06 -4.61 15.43
N GLU A 264 -4.06 -4.24 16.22
CA GLU A 264 -3.97 -3.07 17.12
C GLU A 264 -2.94 -3.30 18.24
N ALA A 265 -2.85 -4.53 18.77
CA ALA A 265 -1.82 -4.90 19.73
C ALA A 265 -0.41 -4.78 19.14
N ALA A 266 -0.21 -5.22 17.90
CA ALA A 266 1.07 -5.07 17.20
C ALA A 266 1.44 -3.60 17.02
N LEU A 267 0.49 -2.73 16.63
CA LEU A 267 0.69 -1.29 16.54
C LEU A 267 1.07 -0.65 17.88
N LEU A 268 0.64 -1.23 19.00
CA LEU A 268 1.05 -0.82 20.35
C LEU A 268 2.40 -1.40 20.79
N GLY A 269 3.09 -2.14 19.91
CA GLY A 269 4.38 -2.76 20.18
C GLY A 269 4.31 -4.06 20.95
N LYS A 270 3.12 -4.67 21.07
CA LYS A 270 2.97 -6.01 21.62
C LYS A 270 3.54 -7.04 20.64
N LYS A 271 4.04 -8.14 21.21
CA LYS A 271 4.60 -9.27 20.46
C LYS A 271 3.83 -10.54 20.76
N ARG A 272 3.87 -11.51 19.85
CA ARG A 272 3.26 -12.83 20.09
C ARG A 272 3.77 -13.46 21.39
N SER A 273 5.03 -13.25 21.74
CA SER A 273 5.65 -13.75 22.98
C SER A 273 5.08 -13.16 24.27
N ASP A 274 4.34 -12.06 24.20
CA ASP A 274 3.71 -11.43 25.38
C ASP A 274 2.45 -12.21 25.82
N TYR A 275 1.99 -13.16 25.00
CA TYR A 275 0.80 -13.96 25.22
C TYR A 275 1.12 -15.43 25.42
N ALA A 276 0.39 -16.09 26.33
CA ALA A 276 0.61 -17.49 26.67
C ALA A 276 0.31 -18.45 25.49
N GLY A 277 0.90 -19.63 25.53
CA GLY A 277 0.69 -20.69 24.55
C GLY A 277 1.66 -20.62 23.36
N GLN A 278 1.73 -21.74 22.62
CA GLN A 278 2.48 -21.86 21.36
C GLN A 278 1.47 -22.06 20.21
N GLY A 279 1.85 -21.64 19.03
CA GLY A 279 0.99 -21.68 17.85
C GLY A 279 -0.02 -20.54 17.79
N PRO A 280 -1.02 -20.61 16.88
CA PRO A 280 -2.03 -19.60 16.71
C PRO A 280 -2.90 -19.40 17.96
N MET A 281 -3.29 -18.14 18.20
CA MET A 281 -4.15 -17.80 19.33
C MET A 281 -5.61 -18.19 19.02
N ALA A 282 -6.27 -18.85 19.98
CA ALA A 282 -7.71 -19.08 19.90
C ALA A 282 -8.49 -17.75 20.00
N ALA A 283 -9.70 -17.70 19.43
CA ALA A 283 -10.56 -16.51 19.44
C ALA A 283 -10.73 -15.91 20.85
N SER A 284 -10.99 -16.75 21.87
CA SER A 284 -11.11 -16.30 23.26
C SER A 284 -9.84 -15.65 23.82
N ALA A 285 -8.66 -16.08 23.37
CA ALA A 285 -7.40 -15.46 23.76
C ALA A 285 -7.20 -14.10 23.05
N VAL A 286 -7.65 -13.97 21.81
CA VAL A 286 -7.65 -12.70 21.06
C VAL A 286 -8.61 -11.70 21.70
N GLU A 287 -9.82 -12.13 22.08
CA GLU A 287 -10.80 -11.33 22.83
C GLU A 287 -10.21 -10.82 24.16
N ALA A 288 -9.59 -11.71 24.93
CA ALA A 288 -8.95 -11.35 26.18
C ALA A 288 -7.79 -10.35 25.99
N ALA A 289 -7.00 -10.52 24.92
CA ALA A 289 -5.92 -9.60 24.54
C ALA A 289 -6.47 -8.22 24.19
N GLY A 290 -7.53 -8.13 23.38
CA GLY A 290 -8.22 -6.90 23.04
C GLY A 290 -8.74 -6.18 24.27
N LYS A 291 -9.48 -6.89 25.12
CA LYS A 291 -10.04 -6.35 26.36
C LYS A 291 -8.98 -5.79 27.31
N ALA A 292 -7.84 -6.47 27.42
CA ALA A 292 -6.73 -6.00 28.27
C ALA A 292 -6.09 -4.68 27.76
N LEU A 293 -6.30 -4.34 26.50
CA LEU A 293 -5.81 -3.11 25.86
C LEU A 293 -6.91 -2.03 25.72
N GLY A 294 -8.11 -2.26 26.24
CA GLY A 294 -9.25 -1.36 26.05
C GLY A 294 -9.85 -1.40 24.64
N LEU A 295 -9.63 -2.50 23.92
CA LEU A 295 -10.04 -2.72 22.53
C LEU A 295 -11.11 -3.83 22.45
N GLY A 296 -11.83 -3.88 21.32
CA GLY A 296 -12.64 -5.03 20.94
C GLY A 296 -11.84 -6.09 20.19
N TYR A 297 -12.51 -7.20 19.85
CA TYR A 297 -11.98 -8.12 18.84
C TYR A 297 -11.81 -7.39 17.51
N TRP A 298 -12.83 -6.59 17.14
CA TRP A 298 -12.81 -5.69 16.00
C TRP A 298 -12.85 -4.23 16.42
N ASN A 299 -12.10 -3.40 15.72
CA ASN A 299 -11.93 -1.99 16.03
C ASN A 299 -12.05 -1.20 14.72
N LEU A 300 -13.18 -0.53 14.53
CA LEU A 300 -13.49 0.30 13.37
C LEU A 300 -13.13 1.76 13.67
N TYR A 301 -12.53 2.44 12.71
CA TYR A 301 -12.15 3.85 12.80
C TYR A 301 -12.76 4.64 11.65
N GLY A 302 -13.60 5.61 11.99
CA GLY A 302 -14.32 6.44 11.04
C GLY A 302 -14.21 7.92 11.35
N SER A 303 -14.52 8.74 10.35
CA SER A 303 -14.56 10.20 10.51
C SER A 303 -15.63 10.82 9.62
N LEU A 304 -16.21 11.91 10.10
CA LEU A 304 -17.20 12.75 9.42
C LEU A 304 -16.58 14.11 9.11
N TYR A 305 -16.92 14.69 7.96
CA TYR A 305 -16.34 15.94 7.47
C TYR A 305 -17.41 16.86 6.90
N GLY A 306 -17.20 18.17 6.97
CA GLY A 306 -18.09 19.14 6.36
C GLY A 306 -18.24 20.42 7.20
N LEU A 307 -19.41 21.07 7.06
CA LEU A 307 -19.78 22.19 7.92
C LEU A 307 -20.15 21.68 9.33
N PRO A 308 -19.96 22.48 10.39
CA PRO A 308 -20.23 22.05 11.77
C PRO A 308 -21.61 21.42 11.98
N ASP A 309 -22.66 22.06 11.47
CA ASP A 309 -24.03 21.56 11.60
C ASP A 309 -24.25 20.22 10.88
N ASN A 310 -23.66 20.07 9.68
CA ASN A 310 -23.72 18.80 8.94
C ASN A 310 -23.02 17.68 9.71
N VAL A 311 -21.83 17.95 10.25
CA VAL A 311 -21.07 16.98 11.05
C VAL A 311 -21.86 16.55 12.28
N SER A 312 -22.60 17.46 12.94
CA SER A 312 -23.45 17.12 14.06
C SER A 312 -24.60 16.19 13.69
N ILE A 313 -25.32 16.50 12.59
CA ILE A 313 -26.42 15.66 12.08
C ILE A 313 -25.91 14.26 11.68
N LEU A 314 -24.80 14.21 10.95
CA LEU A 314 -24.20 12.93 10.53
C LEU A 314 -23.72 12.12 11.74
N TRP A 315 -23.24 12.80 12.80
CA TRP A 315 -22.84 12.13 14.02
C TRP A 315 -24.00 11.44 14.75
N ASP A 316 -25.14 12.10 14.88
CA ASP A 316 -26.31 11.51 15.50
C ASP A 316 -26.79 10.25 14.73
N LEU A 317 -26.78 10.32 13.39
CA LEU A 317 -27.10 9.20 12.53
C LEU A 317 -26.12 8.02 12.73
N VAL A 318 -24.81 8.29 12.65
CA VAL A 318 -23.75 7.28 12.76
C VAL A 318 -23.73 6.65 14.15
N ASN A 319 -23.84 7.47 15.19
CA ASN A 319 -23.88 7.00 16.57
C ASN A 319 -25.10 6.11 16.84
N GLY A 320 -26.26 6.48 16.30
CA GLY A 320 -27.46 5.66 16.38
C GLY A 320 -27.33 4.35 15.60
N ALA A 321 -26.79 4.40 14.39
CA ALA A 321 -26.60 3.21 13.54
C ALA A 321 -25.65 2.20 14.18
N PHE A 322 -24.46 2.59 14.58
CA PHE A 322 -23.50 1.69 15.24
C PHE A 322 -23.93 1.30 16.66
N GLY A 323 -24.69 2.16 17.35
CA GLY A 323 -25.31 1.82 18.65
C GLY A 323 -26.31 0.67 18.58
N SER A 324 -26.85 0.33 17.38
CA SER A 324 -27.72 -0.81 17.16
C SER A 324 -26.98 -2.14 16.98
N VAL A 325 -25.66 -2.11 16.76
CA VAL A 325 -24.84 -3.33 16.60
C VAL A 325 -24.69 -4.01 17.97
N PRO A 326 -25.03 -5.30 18.11
CA PRO A 326 -24.92 -6.01 19.38
C PRO A 326 -23.50 -5.95 19.96
N GLY A 327 -23.39 -5.52 21.21
CA GLY A 327 -22.10 -5.44 21.92
C GLY A 327 -21.17 -4.32 21.44
N ALA A 328 -21.60 -3.46 20.53
CA ALA A 328 -20.78 -2.35 20.07
C ALA A 328 -20.65 -1.24 21.11
N LYS A 329 -19.46 -0.62 21.15
CA LYS A 329 -19.20 0.60 21.92
C LYS A 329 -18.70 1.67 20.95
N VAL A 330 -19.40 2.81 20.90
CA VAL A 330 -19.00 3.97 20.09
C VAL A 330 -18.21 4.93 20.97
N ILE A 331 -16.98 5.25 20.56
CA ILE A 331 -16.03 6.06 21.31
C ILE A 331 -15.64 7.25 20.44
N ALA A 332 -15.87 8.48 20.94
CA ALA A 332 -15.53 9.71 20.22
C ALA A 332 -14.48 10.59 20.94
N ASP A 333 -14.08 10.23 22.14
CA ASP A 333 -13.18 11.01 23.00
C ASP A 333 -11.94 10.21 23.45
N GLY A 334 -11.74 9.00 22.94
CA GLY A 334 -10.60 8.14 23.25
C GLY A 334 -10.58 7.55 24.65
N ARG A 335 -11.64 7.70 25.43
CA ARG A 335 -11.68 7.13 26.78
C ARG A 335 -11.52 5.62 26.76
N GLY A 336 -10.56 5.13 27.53
CA GLY A 336 -10.27 3.69 27.66
C GLY A 336 -9.36 3.12 26.57
N VAL A 337 -8.96 3.91 25.59
CA VAL A 337 -8.03 3.52 24.51
C VAL A 337 -6.63 4.07 24.80
N ASP A 338 -5.57 3.32 24.44
CA ASP A 338 -4.18 3.82 24.58
C ASP A 338 -4.03 5.15 23.79
N PRO A 339 -3.58 6.24 24.42
CA PRO A 339 -3.49 7.55 23.77
C PRO A 339 -2.62 7.59 22.52
N ARG A 340 -1.59 6.73 22.41
CA ARG A 340 -0.70 6.66 21.24
C ARG A 340 -1.46 6.09 20.04
N LEU A 341 -2.22 4.99 20.25
CA LEU A 341 -3.05 4.39 19.22
C LEU A 341 -4.17 5.32 18.81
N TRP A 342 -4.88 5.90 19.78
CA TRP A 342 -5.93 6.86 19.51
C TRP A 342 -5.44 8.05 18.68
N SER A 343 -4.36 8.71 19.12
CA SER A 343 -3.81 9.87 18.43
C SER A 343 -3.39 9.54 16.99
N TRP A 344 -2.74 8.39 16.79
CA TRP A 344 -2.31 7.99 15.46
C TRP A 344 -3.50 7.65 14.56
N ARG A 345 -4.45 6.83 15.03
CA ARG A 345 -5.64 6.43 14.26
C ARG A 345 -6.49 7.65 13.87
N MET A 346 -6.75 8.54 14.82
CA MET A 346 -7.51 9.78 14.53
C MET A 346 -6.73 10.69 13.59
N GLY A 347 -5.41 10.78 13.77
CA GLY A 347 -4.52 11.58 12.94
C GLY A 347 -4.51 11.13 11.47
N THR A 348 -4.51 9.83 11.19
CA THR A 348 -4.52 9.32 9.80
C THR A 348 -5.76 9.78 9.03
N MET A 349 -6.88 9.98 9.71
CA MET A 349 -8.14 10.44 9.11
C MET A 349 -8.24 11.97 9.01
N THR A 350 -7.30 12.70 9.59
CA THR A 350 -7.30 14.18 9.64
C THR A 350 -6.03 14.80 9.04
N GLY A 351 -5.38 14.08 8.12
CA GLY A 351 -4.22 14.57 7.39
C GLY A 351 -2.94 14.72 8.23
N ALA A 352 -2.88 14.12 9.42
CA ALA A 352 -1.67 14.11 10.23
C ALA A 352 -0.76 12.95 9.81
N VAL A 353 0.23 13.25 8.98
CA VAL A 353 1.22 12.28 8.50
C VAL A 353 2.23 11.97 9.62
N ALA A 354 2.07 10.82 10.26
CA ALA A 354 2.89 10.39 11.39
C ALA A 354 3.15 8.88 11.36
N SER A 355 4.29 8.46 11.89
CA SER A 355 4.59 7.03 12.04
C SER A 355 3.64 6.36 13.03
N PRO A 356 3.25 5.10 12.80
CA PRO A 356 2.50 4.32 13.78
C PRO A 356 3.32 4.14 15.06
N PRO A 357 2.68 3.88 16.22
CA PRO A 357 3.38 3.67 17.49
C PRO A 357 4.43 2.58 17.45
N ALA A 358 4.17 1.51 16.68
CA ALA A 358 5.13 0.44 16.41
C ALA A 358 4.87 -0.22 15.04
N ALA A 359 5.88 -0.90 14.50
CA ALA A 359 5.76 -1.65 13.26
C ALA A 359 5.10 -3.01 13.49
N ILE A 360 4.10 -3.36 12.69
CA ILE A 360 3.36 -4.63 12.78
C ILE A 360 4.28 -5.85 12.63
N ALA A 361 5.34 -5.73 11.83
CA ALA A 361 6.33 -6.80 11.66
C ALA A 361 6.98 -7.25 12.98
N GLN A 362 6.94 -6.43 14.03
CA GLN A 362 7.46 -6.78 15.36
C GLN A 362 6.60 -7.81 16.10
N TRP A 363 5.39 -8.12 15.62
CA TRP A 363 4.50 -9.10 16.25
C TRP A 363 5.17 -10.45 16.51
N SER A 364 5.84 -11.02 15.52
CA SER A 364 6.56 -12.30 15.68
C SER A 364 7.92 -12.33 14.98
N GLY A 365 8.49 -11.17 14.65
CA GLY A 365 9.79 -11.04 13.98
C GLY A 365 10.03 -9.61 13.52
N ASN A 366 10.95 -9.42 12.57
CA ASN A 366 11.25 -8.10 12.01
C ASN A 366 10.87 -7.98 10.51
N GLN A 367 10.20 -9.00 9.98
CA GLN A 367 9.74 -9.03 8.59
C GLN A 367 8.31 -9.56 8.55
N ALA A 368 7.52 -9.07 7.64
CA ALA A 368 6.20 -9.58 7.35
C ALA A 368 6.02 -9.65 5.83
N LEU A 369 5.28 -10.65 5.34
CA LEU A 369 4.64 -10.63 4.04
C LEU A 369 3.21 -10.16 4.19
N THR A 370 2.67 -9.53 3.17
CA THR A 370 1.26 -9.15 3.13
C THR A 370 0.52 -9.88 2.02
N VAL A 371 -0.70 -10.31 2.34
CA VAL A 371 -1.68 -10.82 1.38
C VAL A 371 -2.86 -9.85 1.42
N ASN A 372 -3.32 -9.41 0.25
CA ASN A 372 -4.20 -8.24 0.16
C ASN A 372 -5.48 -8.55 -0.64
N PRO A 373 -6.38 -9.42 -0.14
CA PRO A 373 -7.63 -9.73 -0.81
C PRO A 373 -8.61 -8.56 -0.74
N VAL A 374 -9.58 -8.58 -1.66
CA VAL A 374 -10.69 -7.62 -1.70
C VAL A 374 -12.00 -8.35 -1.43
N SER A 375 -12.85 -7.79 -0.57
CA SER A 375 -14.22 -8.22 -0.36
C SER A 375 -15.22 -7.09 -0.62
N PRO A 376 -16.51 -7.39 -0.83
CA PRO A 376 -17.56 -6.39 -0.65
C PRO A 376 -17.54 -5.82 0.78
N VAL A 377 -18.17 -4.64 0.98
CA VAL A 377 -18.41 -4.09 2.32
C VAL A 377 -19.77 -4.59 2.81
N ASP A 378 -19.82 -5.87 3.12
CA ASP A 378 -20.96 -6.55 3.75
C ASP A 378 -20.48 -7.59 4.77
N GLY A 379 -21.34 -8.00 5.67
CA GLY A 379 -20.98 -8.86 6.79
C GLY A 379 -20.70 -10.30 6.37
N GLU A 380 -21.45 -10.85 5.41
CA GLU A 380 -21.36 -12.26 5.01
C GLU A 380 -20.01 -12.54 4.33
N ASP A 381 -19.69 -11.79 3.28
CA ASP A 381 -18.45 -12.00 2.52
C ASP A 381 -17.21 -11.67 3.34
N ALA A 382 -17.26 -10.60 4.15
CA ALA A 382 -16.12 -10.24 5.00
C ALA A 382 -15.85 -11.28 6.09
N MET A 383 -16.88 -11.83 6.71
CA MET A 383 -16.73 -12.89 7.71
C MET A 383 -16.22 -14.18 7.06
N ARG A 384 -16.77 -14.57 5.91
CA ARG A 384 -16.32 -15.73 5.13
C ARG A 384 -14.84 -15.61 4.73
N LEU A 385 -14.42 -14.43 4.26
CA LEU A 385 -13.00 -14.16 3.94
C LEU A 385 -12.13 -14.25 5.20
N TYR A 386 -12.59 -13.68 6.31
CA TYR A 386 -11.85 -13.70 7.56
C TYR A 386 -11.65 -15.12 8.09
N GLU A 387 -12.73 -15.91 8.20
CA GLU A 387 -12.70 -17.29 8.69
C GLU A 387 -11.76 -18.16 7.84
N LEU A 388 -11.93 -18.12 6.52
CA LEU A 388 -11.05 -18.82 5.57
C LEU A 388 -9.58 -18.46 5.79
N SER A 389 -9.30 -17.17 5.94
CA SER A 389 -7.92 -16.69 6.10
C SER A 389 -7.35 -17.06 7.47
N ARG A 390 -8.16 -16.94 8.55
CA ARG A 390 -7.77 -17.35 9.91
C ARG A 390 -7.41 -18.83 9.94
N ASP A 391 -8.26 -19.67 9.38
CA ASP A 391 -8.08 -21.14 9.42
C ASP A 391 -6.86 -21.56 8.60
N THR A 392 -6.66 -20.97 7.41
CA THR A 392 -5.45 -21.19 6.59
C THR A 392 -4.18 -20.73 7.33
N CYS A 393 -4.21 -19.57 7.99
CA CYS A 393 -3.09 -19.11 8.81
C CYS A 393 -2.80 -20.09 9.95
N ALA A 394 -3.83 -20.56 10.63
CA ALA A 394 -3.71 -21.49 11.75
C ALA A 394 -3.09 -22.83 11.33
N GLU A 395 -3.49 -23.41 10.20
CA GLU A 395 -2.90 -24.63 9.62
C GLU A 395 -1.40 -24.48 9.36
N HIS A 396 -0.94 -23.28 9.03
CA HIS A 396 0.48 -22.96 8.81
C HIS A 396 1.21 -22.46 10.07
N GLY A 397 0.52 -22.40 11.21
CA GLY A 397 1.07 -21.98 12.50
C GLY A 397 1.21 -20.47 12.68
N PHE A 398 0.43 -19.65 11.95
CA PHE A 398 0.41 -18.19 12.04
C PHE A 398 -0.86 -17.67 12.70
N ASP A 399 -0.71 -16.57 13.46
CA ASP A 399 -1.86 -15.77 13.89
C ASP A 399 -2.43 -14.97 12.70
N MET A 400 -3.75 -14.73 12.71
CA MET A 400 -4.38 -13.83 11.75
C MET A 400 -4.27 -12.38 12.26
N VAL A 401 -3.28 -11.66 11.78
CA VAL A 401 -3.08 -10.23 12.06
C VAL A 401 -3.58 -9.44 10.85
N SER A 402 -4.67 -8.71 10.99
CA SER A 402 -5.30 -8.08 9.83
C SER A 402 -5.99 -6.76 10.11
N GLU A 403 -5.98 -5.92 9.08
CA GLU A 403 -6.80 -4.72 8.94
C GLU A 403 -7.53 -4.77 7.59
N ALA A 404 -8.76 -4.32 7.55
CA ALA A 404 -9.48 -4.01 6.32
C ALA A 404 -9.67 -2.50 6.20
N VAL A 405 -9.56 -1.93 5.00
CA VAL A 405 -9.91 -0.54 4.73
C VAL A 405 -11.08 -0.52 3.75
N ALA A 406 -12.27 -0.18 4.26
CA ALA A 406 -13.45 -0.01 3.44
C ALA A 406 -13.42 1.35 2.73
N ILE A 407 -13.32 1.31 1.39
CA ILE A 407 -13.24 2.51 0.57
C ILE A 407 -14.63 2.80 0.02
N TRP A 408 -15.13 2.36 -0.99
CA TRP A 408 -16.47 2.64 -1.53
C TRP A 408 -17.44 1.49 -1.26
N ARG A 409 -17.40 0.48 -2.12
CA ARG A 409 -18.23 -0.72 -2.09
C ARG A 409 -17.42 -1.95 -1.72
N SER A 410 -16.11 -1.79 -1.61
CA SER A 410 -15.18 -2.86 -1.32
C SER A 410 -14.27 -2.51 -0.15
N ALA A 411 -13.80 -3.53 0.53
CA ALA A 411 -12.76 -3.42 1.54
C ALA A 411 -11.49 -4.07 1.03
N ASN A 412 -10.39 -3.32 1.08
CA ASN A 412 -9.05 -3.82 0.82
C ASN A 412 -8.48 -4.38 2.12
N HIS A 413 -8.27 -5.67 2.19
CA HIS A 413 -7.71 -6.30 3.38
C HIS A 413 -6.18 -6.28 3.30
N ARG A 414 -5.54 -6.10 4.45
CA ARG A 414 -4.11 -6.25 4.68
C ARG A 414 -3.94 -7.35 5.71
N GLN A 415 -3.53 -8.52 5.27
CA GLN A 415 -3.30 -9.68 6.11
C GLN A 415 -1.79 -9.84 6.28
N PHE A 416 -1.32 -9.59 7.49
CA PHE A 416 0.10 -9.61 7.79
C PHE A 416 0.52 -10.99 8.26
N LEU A 417 1.54 -11.55 7.61
CA LEU A 417 2.20 -12.79 7.99
C LEU A 417 3.58 -12.46 8.55
N PRO A 418 3.68 -12.13 9.84
CA PRO A 418 4.96 -11.80 10.44
C PRO A 418 5.86 -13.03 10.47
N SER A 419 7.07 -12.93 9.92
CA SER A 419 8.02 -14.04 9.89
C SER A 419 8.55 -14.33 11.29
N THR A 420 8.57 -15.60 11.70
CA THR A 420 9.06 -16.05 13.00
C THR A 420 10.60 -16.10 13.11
N GLY A 421 11.31 -15.77 12.03
CA GLY A 421 12.77 -15.73 11.97
C GLY A 421 13.28 -15.06 10.70
N SER A 422 14.58 -14.74 10.71
CA SER A 422 15.26 -14.09 9.57
C SER A 422 16.00 -15.08 8.65
N ASP A 423 15.88 -16.38 8.91
CA ASP A 423 16.50 -17.43 8.11
C ASP A 423 15.63 -17.86 6.91
N LYS A 424 16.25 -18.58 5.97
CA LYS A 424 15.58 -19.06 4.74
C LYS A 424 14.40 -20.00 5.01
N SER A 425 14.47 -20.82 6.06
CA SER A 425 13.41 -21.78 6.40
C SER A 425 12.18 -21.03 6.90
N SER A 426 12.36 -20.04 7.75
CA SER A 426 11.28 -19.17 8.25
C SER A 426 10.63 -18.39 7.10
N ALA A 427 11.43 -17.78 6.22
CA ALA A 427 10.93 -17.08 5.05
C ALA A 427 10.15 -18.01 4.09
N ALA A 428 10.62 -19.25 3.89
CA ALA A 428 9.94 -20.23 3.07
C ALA A 428 8.59 -20.64 3.64
N ARG A 429 8.48 -20.82 4.97
CA ARG A 429 7.19 -21.11 5.64
C ARG A 429 6.21 -19.95 5.51
N THR A 430 6.66 -18.73 5.72
CA THR A 430 5.82 -17.54 5.56
C THR A 430 5.31 -17.42 4.13
N ARG A 431 6.19 -17.67 3.15
CA ARG A 431 5.82 -17.68 1.74
C ARG A 431 4.81 -18.79 1.41
N ALA A 432 5.01 -20.01 1.92
CA ALA A 432 4.08 -21.12 1.70
C ALA A 432 2.67 -20.80 2.26
N CYS A 433 2.58 -20.16 3.42
CA CYS A 433 1.32 -19.69 3.98
C CYS A 433 0.68 -18.61 3.08
N ALA A 434 1.45 -17.63 2.60
CA ALA A 434 0.94 -16.61 1.69
C ALA A 434 0.42 -17.21 0.38
N GLU A 435 1.13 -18.17 -0.21
CA GLU A 435 0.70 -18.87 -1.42
C GLU A 435 -0.57 -19.70 -1.20
N ALA A 436 -0.71 -20.36 -0.04
CA ALA A 436 -1.93 -21.08 0.35
C ALA A 436 -3.12 -20.12 0.53
N LEU A 437 -2.93 -19.00 1.22
CA LEU A 437 -3.95 -17.96 1.38
C LEU A 437 -4.44 -17.44 0.02
N ILE A 438 -3.53 -17.06 -0.87
CA ILE A 438 -3.88 -16.56 -2.22
C ILE A 438 -4.69 -17.60 -2.98
N GLY A 439 -4.32 -18.88 -2.91
CA GLY A 439 -5.04 -19.98 -3.55
C GLY A 439 -6.45 -20.16 -2.99
N ALA A 440 -6.58 -20.31 -1.67
CA ALA A 440 -7.85 -20.52 -0.98
C ALA A 440 -8.82 -19.33 -1.18
N GLN A 441 -8.30 -18.10 -1.08
CA GLN A 441 -9.08 -16.87 -1.31
C GLN A 441 -9.58 -16.78 -2.75
N ALA A 442 -8.74 -17.11 -3.74
CA ALA A 442 -9.13 -17.10 -5.14
C ALA A 442 -10.22 -18.14 -5.45
N GLU A 443 -10.13 -19.34 -4.87
CA GLU A 443 -11.18 -20.39 -4.98
C GLU A 443 -12.50 -19.93 -4.37
N ALA A 444 -12.44 -19.14 -3.31
CA ALA A 444 -13.61 -18.53 -2.66
C ALA A 444 -14.12 -17.26 -3.37
N GLY A 445 -13.45 -16.78 -4.43
CA GLY A 445 -13.85 -15.61 -5.22
C GLY A 445 -13.22 -14.28 -4.77
N PHE A 446 -12.24 -14.29 -3.86
CA PHE A 446 -11.56 -13.08 -3.37
C PHE A 446 -10.22 -12.87 -4.07
N GLY A 447 -10.16 -11.88 -4.98
CA GLY A 447 -8.93 -11.54 -5.70
C GLY A 447 -8.02 -10.62 -4.89
N GLN A 448 -6.74 -10.57 -5.26
CA GLN A 448 -5.75 -9.67 -4.64
C GLN A 448 -5.77 -8.29 -5.30
N VAL A 449 -5.78 -7.21 -4.51
CA VAL A 449 -5.64 -5.84 -5.02
C VAL A 449 -4.17 -5.45 -5.23
N PHE A 450 -3.30 -5.98 -4.40
CA PHE A 450 -1.86 -5.75 -4.44
C PHE A 450 -1.13 -7.04 -4.06
N THR A 451 0.10 -7.20 -4.51
CA THR A 451 0.96 -8.29 -4.07
C THR A 451 2.42 -7.89 -4.07
N GLU A 452 3.16 -8.44 -3.13
CA GLU A 452 4.61 -8.29 -3.12
C GLU A 452 5.25 -8.97 -4.34
N PRO A 453 6.36 -8.42 -4.87
CA PRO A 453 6.99 -8.95 -6.09
C PRO A 453 7.24 -10.46 -6.07
N GLY A 454 7.63 -11.00 -4.91
CA GLY A 454 7.91 -12.45 -4.76
C GLY A 454 6.67 -13.36 -4.85
N LEU A 455 5.45 -12.83 -4.75
CA LEU A 455 4.18 -13.56 -4.82
C LEU A 455 3.42 -13.33 -6.14
N ARG A 456 3.90 -12.41 -6.99
CA ARG A 456 3.22 -12.00 -8.22
C ARG A 456 2.87 -13.19 -9.12
N ALA A 457 3.80 -14.09 -9.33
CA ALA A 457 3.55 -15.29 -10.16
C ALA A 457 2.44 -16.19 -9.60
N THR A 458 2.21 -16.20 -8.29
CA THR A 458 1.09 -16.92 -7.65
C THR A 458 -0.22 -16.20 -7.90
N VAL A 459 -0.26 -14.88 -7.74
CA VAL A 459 -1.46 -14.07 -8.01
C VAL A 459 -1.83 -14.10 -9.49
N ASP A 460 -0.87 -13.97 -10.40
CA ASP A 460 -1.12 -14.01 -11.85
C ASP A 460 -1.83 -15.28 -12.30
N LYS A 461 -1.58 -16.41 -11.65
CA LYS A 461 -2.28 -17.67 -11.93
C LYS A 461 -3.77 -17.59 -11.59
N THR A 462 -4.16 -16.83 -10.58
CA THR A 462 -5.57 -16.67 -10.19
C THR A 462 -6.35 -15.79 -11.17
N PHE A 463 -5.67 -14.93 -11.94
CA PHE A 463 -6.24 -14.08 -13.00
C PHE A 463 -5.99 -14.60 -14.40
N ALA A 464 -5.57 -15.87 -14.57
CA ALA A 464 -5.14 -16.41 -15.86
C ALA A 464 -6.27 -16.65 -16.87
N SER A 465 -7.54 -16.58 -16.47
CA SER A 465 -8.69 -16.80 -17.34
C SER A 465 -8.99 -15.61 -18.26
N GLY A 466 -9.78 -15.82 -19.29
CA GLY A 466 -10.40 -14.76 -20.10
C GLY A 466 -9.46 -13.97 -21.02
N GLY A 467 -8.25 -14.42 -21.26
CA GLY A 467 -7.32 -13.78 -22.18
C GLY A 467 -6.58 -12.56 -21.63
N LEU A 468 -6.78 -12.20 -20.34
CA LEU A 468 -6.14 -11.05 -19.72
C LEU A 468 -4.59 -11.20 -19.69
N SER A 469 -4.08 -12.36 -19.31
CA SER A 469 -2.65 -12.67 -19.33
C SER A 469 -2.04 -12.60 -20.74
N THR A 470 -2.81 -13.03 -21.76
CA THR A 470 -2.41 -12.89 -23.17
C THR A 470 -2.32 -11.44 -23.59
N LEU A 471 -3.28 -10.59 -23.17
CA LEU A 471 -3.24 -9.16 -23.43
C LEU A 471 -2.03 -8.51 -22.75
N HIS A 472 -1.80 -8.79 -21.47
CA HIS A 472 -0.63 -8.26 -20.74
C HIS A 472 0.68 -8.66 -21.42
N THR A 473 0.84 -9.92 -21.82
CA THR A 473 2.02 -10.40 -22.54
C THR A 473 2.24 -9.65 -23.86
N ARG A 474 1.17 -9.39 -24.62
CA ARG A 474 1.27 -8.62 -25.88
C ARG A 474 1.66 -7.17 -25.63
N VAL A 475 1.07 -6.52 -24.63
CA VAL A 475 1.42 -5.14 -24.24
C VAL A 475 2.86 -5.08 -23.76
N LYS A 476 3.28 -5.98 -22.87
CA LYS A 476 4.68 -6.08 -22.40
C LYS A 476 5.65 -6.21 -23.57
N LYS A 477 5.40 -7.13 -24.49
CA LYS A 477 6.26 -7.34 -25.67
C LYS A 477 6.32 -6.12 -26.59
N ALA A 478 5.25 -5.33 -26.67
CA ALA A 478 5.23 -4.11 -27.48
C ALA A 478 6.00 -2.96 -26.82
N LEU A 479 5.90 -2.80 -25.49
CA LEU A 479 6.51 -1.70 -24.76
C LEU A 479 7.93 -2.00 -24.26
N ASP A 480 8.22 -3.27 -23.94
CA ASP A 480 9.52 -3.75 -23.49
C ASP A 480 9.92 -5.07 -24.21
N PRO A 481 10.25 -5.00 -25.51
CA PRO A 481 10.55 -6.19 -26.30
C PRO A 481 11.83 -6.94 -25.87
N THR A 482 12.66 -6.30 -25.05
CA THR A 482 13.92 -6.87 -24.54
C THR A 482 13.79 -7.46 -23.14
N ALA A 483 12.61 -7.38 -22.53
CA ALA A 483 12.36 -7.74 -21.13
C ALA A 483 13.37 -7.08 -20.17
N LEU A 484 13.59 -5.77 -20.38
CA LEU A 484 14.50 -4.95 -19.56
C LEU A 484 13.98 -4.84 -18.13
N PHE A 485 12.67 -4.65 -17.97
CA PHE A 485 12.04 -4.59 -16.65
C PHE A 485 11.63 -5.98 -16.18
N ALA A 486 12.02 -6.29 -14.95
CA ALA A 486 11.71 -7.56 -14.34
C ALA A 486 10.19 -7.78 -14.30
N SER A 487 9.75 -8.89 -14.88
CA SER A 487 8.43 -9.46 -14.57
C SER A 487 8.63 -10.36 -13.36
N ALA A 488 8.21 -9.91 -12.21
CA ALA A 488 8.36 -10.65 -10.96
C ALA A 488 7.34 -11.78 -10.85
#